data_79b08a834523132b98de0ba21dfb1c7f
#
_entry.id   79b08a834523132b98de0ba21dfb1c7f
#
_cell.length_a   1.000
_cell.length_b   1.000
_cell.length_c   1.000
_cell.angle_alpha   90.00
_cell.angle_beta   90.00
_cell.angle_gamma   90.00
#
_symmetry.space_group_name_H-M   'P 1'
#
loop_
_entity.id
_entity.type
_entity.pdbx_description
1 polymer ?
#
loop_
_entity_poly.entity_id
_entity_poly.type
_entity_poly.pdbx_seq_one_letter_code
_entity_poly.pdbx_strand_id
1 'polypeptide(L)'
;MRLREARTNYAVYRFDHQFAGVLCLQNADEFDAGTQAILHRCLWTEEVQPHIAESTFHEYAAENGIEKCRVELEPGDLYFFNTRCIHEVPPVQGNNPRIVLAVFIGYSSDDDEIFVWS
;
A
#
# COMPACT_ATOMS: atom_id res chain seq x y z
N MET A 1 -0.54 -7.03 9.28
CA MET A 1 -1.42 -6.21 10.14
C MET A 1 -1.44 -6.72 11.57
N ARG A 2 -1.70 -7.99 11.85
CA ARG A 2 -1.69 -8.58 13.21
C ARG A 2 -0.45 -8.24 14.04
N LEU A 3 0.73 -8.25 13.43
CA LEU A 3 1.99 -7.99 14.14
C LEU A 3 2.20 -6.52 14.52
N ARG A 4 1.71 -5.59 13.69
CA ARG A 4 1.92 -4.16 13.91
C ARG A 4 0.99 -3.57 14.94
N GLU A 5 -0.20 -4.12 15.08
CA GLU A 5 -1.30 -3.51 15.82
C GLU A 5 -1.97 -4.49 16.81
N ALA A 6 -1.19 -5.45 17.32
CA ALA A 6 -1.64 -6.48 18.27
C ALA A 6 -2.26 -5.93 19.58
N ARG A 7 -2.32 -4.60 19.72
CA ARG A 7 -2.87 -3.91 20.91
C ARG A 7 -4.33 -3.49 20.76
N THR A 8 -4.96 -3.77 19.62
CA THR A 8 -6.33 -3.32 19.35
C THR A 8 -7.25 -4.49 19.05
N ASN A 9 -8.53 -4.36 19.38
CA ASN A 9 -9.55 -5.42 19.21
C ASN A 9 -10.31 -5.28 17.90
N TYR A 10 -9.76 -4.63 16.89
CA TYR A 10 -10.46 -4.51 15.60
C TYR A 10 -10.66 -5.88 14.96
N ALA A 11 -11.88 -6.15 14.50
CA ALA A 11 -12.24 -7.41 13.88
C ALA A 11 -11.34 -7.79 12.68
N VAL A 12 -10.78 -6.78 11.98
CA VAL A 12 -9.90 -6.95 10.84
C VAL A 12 -8.54 -7.59 11.19
N TYR A 13 -8.13 -7.58 12.46
CA TYR A 13 -6.85 -8.20 12.87
C TYR A 13 -6.86 -9.72 12.90
N ARG A 14 -8.03 -10.34 12.80
CA ARG A 14 -8.15 -11.79 12.72
C ARG A 14 -7.65 -12.36 11.39
N PHE A 15 -7.56 -11.55 10.33
CA PHE A 15 -7.17 -12.03 9.01
C PHE A 15 -5.67 -12.26 8.90
N ASP A 16 -5.29 -13.39 8.29
CA ASP A 16 -3.89 -13.73 8.04
C ASP A 16 -3.29 -12.88 6.93
N HIS A 17 -4.11 -12.55 5.95
CA HIS A 17 -3.74 -11.74 4.81
C HIS A 17 -4.72 -10.59 4.64
N GLN A 18 -4.18 -9.45 4.24
CA GLN A 18 -4.96 -8.27 3.88
C GLN A 18 -4.42 -7.67 2.59
N PHE A 19 -5.33 -7.42 1.68
CA PHE A 19 -5.04 -6.76 0.41
C PHE A 19 -5.75 -5.41 0.37
N ALA A 20 -5.17 -4.47 -0.38
CA ALA A 20 -5.85 -3.26 -0.79
C ALA A 20 -6.18 -3.36 -2.27
N GLY A 21 -7.41 -2.99 -2.63
CA GLY A 21 -7.83 -2.75 -4.00
C GLY A 21 -7.98 -1.26 -4.23
N VAL A 22 -7.35 -0.72 -5.26
CA VAL A 22 -7.36 0.72 -5.56
C VAL A 22 -7.81 0.94 -6.98
N LEU A 23 -8.97 1.58 -7.13
CA LEU A 23 -9.53 2.00 -8.41
C LEU A 23 -9.13 3.45 -8.68
N CYS A 24 -8.47 3.70 -9.80
CA CYS A 24 -8.18 5.06 -10.25
C CYS A 24 -9.44 5.71 -10.83
N LEU A 25 -9.86 6.82 -10.25
CA LEU A 25 -10.96 7.63 -10.75
C LEU A 25 -10.45 8.86 -11.53
N GLN A 26 -9.37 9.47 -11.05
CA GLN A 26 -8.72 10.60 -11.65
C GLN A 26 -7.25 10.64 -11.29
N ASN A 27 -6.39 10.81 -12.28
CA ASN A 27 -5.00 11.15 -12.05
C ASN A 27 -4.85 12.65 -11.75
N ALA A 28 -3.76 13.01 -11.08
CA ALA A 28 -3.27 14.37 -11.08
C ALA A 28 -2.92 14.80 -12.52
N ASP A 29 -2.25 15.92 -12.72
CA ASP A 29 -1.91 16.39 -14.06
C ASP A 29 -1.22 15.29 -14.89
N GLU A 30 -1.53 15.21 -16.20
CA GLU A 30 -1.03 14.21 -17.13
C GLU A 30 0.52 14.10 -17.17
N PHE A 31 1.19 15.18 -16.81
CA PHE A 31 2.65 15.26 -16.78
C PHE A 31 3.26 14.91 -15.42
N ASP A 32 2.46 14.76 -14.39
CA ASP A 32 2.94 14.44 -13.05
C ASP A 32 2.91 12.93 -12.76
N ALA A 33 3.76 12.20 -13.48
CA ALA A 33 4.01 10.79 -13.19
C ALA A 33 4.54 10.56 -11.74
N GLY A 34 4.88 11.62 -11.01
CA GLY A 34 5.38 11.55 -9.65
C GLY A 34 4.34 11.22 -8.59
N THR A 35 3.04 11.38 -8.90
CA THR A 35 1.95 11.17 -7.92
C THR A 35 1.39 9.75 -7.89
N GLN A 36 1.88 8.87 -8.72
CA GLN A 36 1.46 7.47 -8.71
C GLN A 36 2.07 6.71 -7.52
N ALA A 37 1.37 5.70 -7.04
CA ALA A 37 1.88 4.84 -5.98
C ALA A 37 3.18 4.15 -6.40
N ILE A 38 4.11 4.07 -5.47
CA ILE A 38 5.36 3.32 -5.62
C ILE A 38 5.32 2.14 -4.66
N LEU A 39 5.46 0.93 -5.20
CA LEU A 39 5.55 -0.30 -4.43
C LEU A 39 7.00 -0.75 -4.36
N HIS A 40 7.48 -1.03 -3.16
CA HIS A 40 8.80 -1.59 -2.94
C HIS A 40 8.71 -3.11 -2.80
N ARG A 41 9.65 -3.84 -3.38
CA ARG A 41 9.75 -5.31 -3.25
C ARG A 41 10.20 -5.69 -1.84
N CYS A 42 9.44 -5.23 -0.87
CA CYS A 42 9.71 -5.38 0.55
C CYS A 42 8.40 -5.48 1.31
N LEU A 43 8.24 -6.52 2.11
CA LEU A 43 7.13 -6.61 3.05
C LEU A 43 7.54 -6.01 4.40
N TRP A 44 6.58 -5.42 5.07
CA TRP A 44 6.78 -4.96 6.43
C TRP A 44 7.18 -6.13 7.34
N THR A 45 8.22 -5.91 8.12
CA THR A 45 8.69 -6.78 9.20
C THR A 45 9.11 -5.93 10.39
N GLU A 46 9.34 -6.56 11.53
CA GLU A 46 9.88 -5.86 12.72
C GLU A 46 11.26 -5.26 12.45
N GLU A 47 12.05 -5.87 11.57
CA GLU A 47 13.36 -5.34 11.15
C GLU A 47 13.24 -4.06 10.32
N VAL A 48 12.23 -3.99 9.44
CA VAL A 48 11.98 -2.83 8.58
C VAL A 48 11.34 -1.67 9.34
N GLN A 49 10.58 -1.96 10.40
CA GLN A 49 9.81 -0.96 11.13
C GLN A 49 10.62 0.25 11.62
N PRO A 50 11.83 0.12 12.18
CA PRO A 50 12.64 1.27 12.61
C PRO A 50 12.96 2.22 11.43
N HIS A 51 13.28 1.67 10.26
CA HIS A 51 13.61 2.46 9.07
C HIS A 51 12.42 3.30 8.57
N ILE A 52 11.19 2.76 8.74
CA ILE A 52 9.98 3.53 8.42
C ILE A 52 9.75 4.63 9.45
N ALA A 53 9.88 4.31 10.74
CA ALA A 53 9.65 5.26 11.83
C ALA A 53 10.64 6.42 11.82
N GLU A 54 11.89 6.18 11.44
CA GLU A 54 12.97 7.14 11.39
C GLU A 54 13.15 7.81 10.02
N SER A 55 12.29 7.47 9.04
CA SER A 55 12.36 7.99 7.67
C SER A 55 13.67 7.63 6.93
N THR A 56 14.29 6.51 7.26
CA THR A 56 15.54 6.00 6.67
C THR A 56 15.31 4.81 5.72
N PHE A 57 14.06 4.56 5.34
CA PHE A 57 13.73 3.39 4.50
C PHE A 57 14.40 3.46 3.12
N HIS A 58 14.56 4.63 2.53
CA HIS A 58 15.20 4.75 1.21
C HIS A 58 16.67 4.36 1.24
N GLU A 59 17.41 4.73 2.29
CA GLU A 59 18.79 4.30 2.48
C GLU A 59 18.87 2.78 2.70
N TYR A 60 18.02 2.25 3.57
CA TYR A 60 17.91 0.81 3.81
C TYR A 60 17.61 0.03 2.52
N ALA A 61 16.67 0.53 1.71
CA ALA A 61 16.32 -0.09 0.44
C ALA A 61 17.48 -0.09 -0.56
N ALA A 62 18.23 1.01 -0.65
CA ALA A 62 19.40 1.10 -1.51
C ALA A 62 20.51 0.15 -1.06
N GLU A 63 20.80 0.08 0.22
CA GLU A 63 21.83 -0.82 0.80
C GLU A 63 21.49 -2.30 0.61
N ASN A 64 20.20 -2.66 0.62
CA ASN A 64 19.73 -4.04 0.49
C ASN A 64 19.28 -4.40 -0.94
N GLY A 65 19.45 -3.53 -1.91
CA GLY A 65 19.08 -3.79 -3.30
C GLY A 65 17.58 -4.03 -3.49
N ILE A 66 16.72 -3.37 -2.70
CA ILE A 66 15.28 -3.50 -2.78
C ILE A 66 14.78 -2.75 -4.01
N GLU A 67 14.23 -3.50 -4.95
CA GLU A 67 13.63 -2.94 -6.17
C GLU A 67 12.30 -2.24 -5.84
N LYS A 68 11.96 -1.27 -6.68
CA LYS A 68 10.67 -0.59 -6.61
C LYS A 68 10.06 -0.46 -7.99
N CYS A 69 8.72 -0.40 -8.04
CA CYS A 69 7.99 -0.09 -9.26
C CYS A 69 6.94 0.99 -8.99
N ARG A 70 6.73 1.82 -10.00
CA ARG A 70 5.63 2.78 -10.02
C ARG A 70 4.40 2.09 -10.59
N VAL A 71 3.26 2.28 -9.94
CA VAL A 71 1.97 1.79 -10.42
C VAL A 71 1.39 2.85 -11.34
N GLU A 72 1.49 2.66 -12.63
CA GLU A 72 0.96 3.56 -13.64
C GLU A 72 -0.49 3.16 -13.96
N LEU A 73 -1.45 4.02 -13.61
CA LEU A 73 -2.87 3.79 -13.78
C LEU A 73 -3.49 4.85 -14.67
N GLU A 74 -4.44 4.41 -15.48
CA GLU A 74 -5.40 5.28 -16.14
C GLU A 74 -6.74 5.28 -15.38
N PRO A 75 -7.59 6.31 -15.52
CA PRO A 75 -8.94 6.28 -14.95
C PRO A 75 -9.72 5.03 -15.40
N GLY A 76 -10.25 4.28 -14.44
CA GLY A 76 -10.90 3.00 -14.66
C GLY A 76 -10.02 1.78 -14.34
N ASP A 77 -8.73 1.94 -14.19
CA ASP A 77 -7.84 0.85 -13.78
C ASP A 77 -7.98 0.53 -12.30
N LEU A 78 -7.94 -0.77 -12.01
CA LEU A 78 -8.00 -1.31 -10.67
C LEU A 78 -6.77 -2.19 -10.44
N TYR A 79 -6.08 -2.01 -9.32
CA TYR A 79 -5.02 -2.92 -8.90
C TYR A 79 -5.17 -3.37 -7.45
N PHE A 80 -4.58 -4.51 -7.16
CA PHE A 80 -4.54 -5.09 -5.83
C PHE A 80 -3.11 -5.30 -5.37
N PHE A 81 -2.86 -5.07 -4.10
CA PHE A 81 -1.57 -5.38 -3.51
C PHE A 81 -1.71 -5.82 -2.04
N ASN A 82 -0.73 -6.58 -1.55
CA ASN A 82 -0.66 -6.96 -0.16
C ASN A 82 -0.36 -5.73 0.70
N THR A 83 -1.20 -5.43 1.69
CA THR A 83 -1.05 -4.24 2.53
C THR A 83 0.24 -4.22 3.37
N ARG A 84 0.90 -5.36 3.53
CA ARG A 84 2.24 -5.43 4.14
C ARG A 84 3.36 -4.97 3.19
N CYS A 85 3.09 -4.86 1.90
CA CYS A 85 4.05 -4.31 0.95
C CYS A 85 4.36 -2.86 1.31
N ILE A 86 5.62 -2.54 1.46
CA ILE A 86 6.05 -1.16 1.68
C ILE A 86 5.71 -0.34 0.44
N HIS A 87 4.98 0.72 0.64
CA HIS A 87 4.51 1.58 -0.45
C HIS A 87 4.45 3.03 -0.03
N GLU A 88 4.52 3.89 -1.00
CA GLU A 88 4.40 5.33 -0.82
C GLU A 88 3.58 5.95 -1.96
N VAL A 89 2.92 7.05 -1.67
CA VAL A 89 2.28 7.90 -2.67
C VAL A 89 2.89 9.28 -2.51
N PRO A 90 3.72 9.72 -3.46
CA PRO A 90 4.29 11.07 -3.43
C PRO A 90 3.20 12.15 -3.38
N PRO A 91 3.47 13.30 -2.77
CA PRO A 91 2.51 14.39 -2.72
C PRO A 91 2.16 14.89 -4.11
N VAL A 92 0.88 15.21 -4.31
CA VAL A 92 0.40 15.80 -5.57
C VAL A 92 0.98 17.20 -5.72
N GLN A 93 1.54 17.47 -6.89
CA GLN A 93 1.98 18.80 -7.30
C GLN A 93 1.07 19.30 -8.43
N GLY A 94 0.64 20.53 -8.36
CA GLY A 94 -0.28 21.10 -9.33
C GLY A 94 -1.70 21.26 -8.79
N ASN A 95 -2.65 21.56 -9.68
CA ASN A 95 -4.01 21.96 -9.32
C ASN A 95 -5.05 20.83 -9.44
N ASN A 96 -4.72 19.73 -10.12
CA ASN A 96 -5.62 18.61 -10.29
C ASN A 96 -5.39 17.55 -9.22
N PRO A 97 -6.41 17.21 -8.41
CA PRO A 97 -6.28 16.18 -7.40
C PRO A 97 -6.20 14.78 -8.03
N ARG A 98 -5.45 13.90 -7.40
CA ARG A 98 -5.54 12.46 -7.61
C ARG A 98 -6.71 11.93 -6.81
N ILE A 99 -7.62 11.20 -7.45
CA ILE A 99 -8.81 10.63 -6.81
C ILE A 99 -8.80 9.13 -7.03
N VAL A 100 -8.91 8.37 -5.95
CA VAL A 100 -9.02 6.91 -5.96
C VAL A 100 -10.16 6.45 -5.07
N LEU A 101 -10.71 5.30 -5.40
CA LEU A 101 -11.58 4.53 -4.51
C LEU A 101 -10.77 3.33 -4.00
N ALA A 102 -10.64 3.22 -2.69
CA ALA A 102 -9.88 2.14 -2.07
C ALA A 102 -10.80 1.25 -1.25
N VAL A 103 -10.54 -0.06 -1.30
CA VAL A 103 -11.16 -1.07 -0.46
C VAL A 103 -10.08 -1.97 0.14
N PHE A 104 -10.39 -2.56 1.28
CA PHE A 104 -9.55 -3.58 1.90
C PHE A 104 -10.23 -4.94 1.82
N ILE A 105 -9.42 -5.98 1.68
CA ILE A 105 -9.87 -7.36 1.54
C ILE A 105 -9.12 -8.18 2.57
N GLY A 106 -9.87 -8.82 3.47
CA GLY A 106 -9.32 -9.73 4.48
C GLY A 106 -9.56 -11.17 4.10
N TYR A 107 -8.54 -11.99 4.27
CA TYR A 107 -8.56 -13.43 4.01
C TYR A 107 -7.81 -14.20 5.09
N SER A 108 -8.33 -15.33 5.48
CA SER A 108 -7.66 -16.33 6.33
C SER A 108 -7.83 -17.71 5.71
N SER A 109 -6.78 -18.52 5.78
CA SER A 109 -6.77 -19.86 5.18
C SER A 109 -7.73 -20.86 5.83
N ASP A 110 -8.19 -20.55 7.06
CA ASP A 110 -9.16 -21.33 7.85
C ASP A 110 -10.60 -20.83 7.72
N ASP A 111 -10.85 -19.90 6.81
CA ASP A 111 -12.17 -19.31 6.57
C ASP A 111 -12.52 -19.44 5.08
N ASP A 112 -13.74 -19.85 4.77
CA ASP A 112 -14.25 -19.98 3.41
C ASP A 112 -14.77 -18.66 2.83
N GLU A 113 -14.75 -17.58 3.61
CA GLU A 113 -15.27 -16.28 3.24
C GLU A 113 -14.16 -15.25 3.06
N ILE A 114 -14.36 -14.33 2.12
CA ILE A 114 -13.56 -13.13 1.92
C ILE A 114 -14.36 -11.94 2.48
N PHE A 115 -13.70 -11.11 3.27
CA PHE A 115 -14.31 -9.93 3.87
C PHE A 115 -13.77 -8.67 3.19
N VAL A 116 -14.67 -7.73 2.89
CA VAL A 116 -14.34 -6.47 2.21
C VAL A 116 -14.86 -5.31 3.04
N TRP A 117 -14.04 -4.27 3.19
CA TRP A 117 -14.42 -3.02 3.88
C TRP A 117 -13.69 -1.81 3.28
N SER A 118 -14.16 -0.62 3.60
CA SER A 118 -13.57 0.66 3.18
C SER A 118 -13.50 1.65 4.34
#